data_f99d4e716927a9f9333eb99f36681ecd
#
_entry.id   f99d4e716927a9f9333eb99f36681ecd
#
_cell.length_a   1.000
_cell.length_b   1.000
_cell.length_c   1.000
_cell.angle_alpha   90.00
_cell.angle_beta   90.00
_cell.angle_gamma   90.00
#
_symmetry.space_group_name_H-M   'P 1'
#
loop_
_entity.id
_entity.type
_entity.pdbx_description
1 polymer ?
#
loop_
_entity_poly.entity_id
_entity_poly.type
_entity_poly.pdbx_seq_one_letter_code
_entity_poly.pdbx_strand_id
1 'polypeptide(L)'
;DTVLQVTGSEIRETVPDSILDDAVIELIDLPPAELMQRLHEGKVYLPERAAAAAQNFFREANLTALRELALRLVADHVGVDTRDLRREQVGAGPWKTGHCLLVAVGPSPFSEPLIRWTRRMADGLRCRWLAVHVENPRPLTEAAQAQLGKNLATARELGAEVIATTDDNVVRGLLRAAREHNVTQIVFGKPGS
;
A
#
# COMPACT_ATOMS: atom_id res chain seq x y z
N ASP A 1 -15.70 -1.06 -8.62
CA ASP A 1 -14.88 -1.05 -9.84
C ASP A 1 -14.46 0.40 -10.12
N THR A 2 -13.17 0.67 -9.94
CA THR A 2 -12.59 2.03 -10.09
C THR A 2 -12.69 2.52 -11.54
N VAL A 3 -12.58 1.62 -12.52
CA VAL A 3 -12.65 1.98 -13.93
C VAL A 3 -14.07 2.42 -14.30
N LEU A 4 -15.10 1.74 -13.78
CA LEU A 4 -16.49 2.15 -13.97
C LEU A 4 -16.74 3.54 -13.37
N GLN A 5 -16.19 3.83 -12.19
CA GLN A 5 -16.32 5.14 -11.54
C GLN A 5 -15.66 6.26 -12.35
N VAL A 6 -14.50 6.00 -12.96
CA VAL A 6 -13.75 6.98 -13.75
C VAL A 6 -14.36 7.19 -15.13
N THR A 7 -14.74 6.12 -15.80
CA THR A 7 -15.13 6.17 -17.23
C THR A 7 -16.64 6.13 -17.47
N GLY A 8 -17.42 5.71 -16.47
CA GLY A 8 -18.83 5.42 -16.62
C GLY A 8 -19.14 4.18 -17.47
N SER A 9 -18.12 3.41 -17.84
CA SER A 9 -18.24 2.23 -18.71
C SER A 9 -17.96 0.94 -17.94
N GLU A 10 -18.84 -0.03 -18.08
CA GLU A 10 -18.65 -1.38 -17.52
C GLU A 10 -17.67 -2.17 -18.37
N ILE A 11 -16.61 -2.69 -17.75
CA ILE A 11 -15.66 -3.59 -18.42
C ILE A 11 -16.12 -5.02 -18.17
N ARG A 12 -16.39 -5.76 -19.24
CA ARG A 12 -16.87 -7.15 -19.18
C ARG A 12 -15.75 -8.17 -19.21
N GLU A 13 -14.60 -7.81 -19.79
CA GLU A 13 -13.42 -8.66 -19.87
C GLU A 13 -12.41 -8.20 -18.81
N THR A 14 -12.25 -9.00 -17.76
CA THR A 14 -11.29 -8.75 -16.67
C THR A 14 -10.41 -9.98 -16.46
N VAL A 15 -9.20 -9.75 -15.98
CA VAL A 15 -8.28 -10.80 -15.52
C VAL A 15 -8.11 -10.68 -14.02
N PRO A 16 -7.87 -11.79 -13.29
CA PRO A 16 -7.55 -11.73 -11.85
C PRO A 16 -6.27 -10.93 -11.59
N ASP A 17 -6.24 -10.14 -10.52
CA ASP A 17 -5.08 -9.35 -10.13
C ASP A 17 -3.83 -10.22 -9.87
N SER A 18 -4.02 -11.49 -9.47
CA SER A 18 -2.95 -12.46 -9.27
C SER A 18 -2.11 -12.77 -10.53
N ILE A 19 -2.61 -12.46 -11.72
CA ILE A 19 -1.82 -12.60 -12.95
C ILE A 19 -0.65 -11.61 -12.96
N LEU A 20 -0.82 -10.45 -12.32
CA LEU A 20 0.23 -9.43 -12.25
C LEU A 20 1.39 -9.85 -11.33
N ASP A 21 1.15 -10.77 -10.37
CA ASP A 21 2.17 -11.22 -9.43
C ASP A 21 3.28 -12.05 -10.13
N ASP A 22 2.90 -12.77 -11.21
CA ASP A 22 3.82 -13.65 -11.96
C ASP A 22 4.19 -13.08 -13.34
N ALA A 23 3.70 -11.88 -13.70
CA ALA A 23 3.89 -11.29 -15.01
C ALA A 23 5.02 -10.25 -15.02
N VAL A 24 5.79 -10.21 -16.12
CA VAL A 24 6.65 -9.05 -16.40
C VAL A 24 5.77 -7.93 -16.93
N ILE A 25 5.72 -6.82 -16.19
CA ILE A 25 4.91 -5.67 -16.56
C ILE A 25 5.77 -4.69 -17.37
N GLU A 26 5.39 -4.45 -18.62
CA GLU A 26 5.97 -3.41 -19.47
C GLU A 26 4.95 -2.29 -19.65
N LEU A 27 5.24 -1.10 -19.14
CA LEU A 27 4.39 0.08 -19.31
C LEU A 27 4.83 0.89 -20.52
N ILE A 28 3.98 0.91 -21.55
CA ILE A 28 4.14 1.79 -22.71
C ILE A 28 3.30 3.04 -22.45
N ASP A 29 3.97 4.13 -22.04
CA ASP A 29 3.29 5.37 -21.71
C ASP A 29 3.03 6.21 -22.98
N LEU A 30 1.75 6.48 -23.24
CA LEU A 30 1.31 7.34 -24.33
C LEU A 30 0.48 8.50 -23.78
N PRO A 31 0.85 9.77 -24.04
CA PRO A 31 0.06 10.92 -23.61
C PRO A 31 -1.38 10.85 -24.13
N PRO A 32 -2.39 11.23 -23.31
CA PRO A 32 -3.80 11.20 -23.71
C PRO A 32 -4.09 11.89 -25.05
N ALA A 33 -3.45 13.04 -25.30
CA ALA A 33 -3.61 13.79 -26.56
C ALA A 33 -3.14 12.98 -27.78
N GLU A 34 -2.02 12.27 -27.66
CA GLU A 34 -1.50 11.42 -28.74
C GLU A 34 -2.41 10.19 -28.97
N LEU A 35 -2.93 9.59 -27.89
CA LEU A 35 -3.87 8.49 -28.00
C LEU A 35 -5.18 8.95 -28.69
N MET A 36 -5.67 10.13 -28.34
CA MET A 36 -6.83 10.75 -29.01
C MET A 36 -6.57 11.00 -30.49
N GLN A 37 -5.40 11.47 -30.85
CA GLN A 37 -5.00 11.64 -32.25
C GLN A 37 -5.01 10.30 -32.99
N ARG A 38 -4.40 9.26 -32.44
CA ARG A 38 -4.39 7.90 -33.03
C ARG A 38 -5.80 7.32 -33.18
N LEU A 39 -6.70 7.63 -32.24
CA LEU A 39 -8.10 7.24 -32.32
C LEU A 39 -8.80 7.91 -33.51
N HIS A 40 -8.60 9.23 -33.71
CA HIS A 40 -9.15 9.97 -34.85
C HIS A 40 -8.56 9.50 -36.19
N GLU A 41 -7.31 9.07 -36.20
CA GLU A 41 -6.66 8.52 -37.40
C GLU A 41 -7.09 7.07 -37.70
N GLY A 42 -8.01 6.50 -36.91
CA GLY A 42 -8.50 5.13 -37.12
C GLY A 42 -7.47 4.04 -36.79
N LYS A 43 -6.39 4.37 -36.07
CA LYS A 43 -5.30 3.44 -35.71
C LYS A 43 -5.66 2.56 -34.50
N VAL A 44 -6.69 2.91 -33.74
CA VAL A 44 -7.15 2.19 -32.54
C VAL A 44 -8.46 1.45 -32.80
N TYR A 45 -9.41 2.15 -33.43
CA TYR A 45 -10.71 1.61 -33.84
C TYR A 45 -11.01 1.98 -35.28
N LEU A 46 -11.90 1.19 -35.93
CA LEU A 46 -12.45 1.58 -37.19
C LEU A 46 -13.15 2.94 -37.06
N PRO A 47 -13.07 3.83 -38.08
CA PRO A 47 -13.55 5.20 -38.02
C PRO A 47 -15.02 5.34 -37.58
N GLU A 48 -15.85 4.40 -37.94
CA GLU A 48 -17.29 4.37 -37.61
C GLU A 48 -17.55 4.19 -36.10
N ARG A 49 -16.65 3.54 -35.39
CA ARG A 49 -16.73 3.32 -33.93
C ARG A 49 -15.88 4.33 -33.11
N ALA A 50 -14.91 4.95 -33.75
CA ALA A 50 -13.98 5.86 -33.09
C ALA A 50 -14.70 7.09 -32.50
N ALA A 51 -15.67 7.66 -33.21
CA ALA A 51 -16.43 8.83 -32.76
C ALA A 51 -17.26 8.55 -31.48
N ALA A 52 -17.93 7.40 -31.42
CA ALA A 52 -18.69 6.99 -30.24
C ALA A 52 -17.77 6.64 -29.05
N ALA A 53 -16.63 6.01 -29.32
CA ALA A 53 -15.62 5.69 -28.31
C ALA A 53 -14.98 6.97 -27.71
N ALA A 54 -14.68 7.97 -28.53
CA ALA A 54 -14.13 9.26 -28.11
C ALA A 54 -15.09 10.06 -27.21
N GLN A 55 -16.40 9.94 -27.44
CA GLN A 55 -17.39 10.64 -26.63
C GLN A 55 -17.64 10.03 -25.25
N ASN A 56 -17.30 8.76 -25.06
CA ASN A 56 -17.55 7.99 -23.83
C ASN A 56 -16.25 7.67 -23.09
N PHE A 57 -15.70 6.49 -23.36
CA PHE A 57 -14.54 5.96 -22.66
C PHE A 57 -13.26 6.79 -22.89
N PHE A 58 -12.99 7.18 -24.15
CA PHE A 58 -11.77 7.87 -24.56
C PHE A 58 -11.87 9.39 -24.43
N ARG A 59 -12.45 9.88 -23.34
CA ARG A 59 -12.33 11.32 -22.98
C ARG A 59 -10.96 11.61 -22.41
N GLU A 60 -10.38 12.75 -22.70
CA GLU A 60 -9.05 13.14 -22.22
C GLU A 60 -8.94 13.05 -20.68
N ALA A 61 -9.98 13.48 -19.96
CA ALA A 61 -10.04 13.38 -18.51
C ALA A 61 -10.02 11.92 -18.02
N ASN A 62 -10.77 11.02 -18.68
CA ASN A 62 -10.80 9.61 -18.34
C ASN A 62 -9.44 8.95 -18.62
N LEU A 63 -8.82 9.25 -19.77
CA LEU A 63 -7.51 8.75 -20.16
C LEU A 63 -6.42 9.22 -19.21
N THR A 64 -6.48 10.47 -18.76
CA THR A 64 -5.56 11.01 -17.76
C THR A 64 -5.67 10.26 -16.44
N ALA A 65 -6.90 10.02 -15.96
CA ALA A 65 -7.14 9.28 -14.73
C ALA A 65 -6.72 7.80 -14.84
N LEU A 66 -7.01 7.15 -15.97
CA LEU A 66 -6.59 5.76 -16.23
C LEU A 66 -5.07 5.64 -16.33
N ARG A 67 -4.39 6.61 -16.94
CA ARG A 67 -2.93 6.69 -17.00
C ARG A 67 -2.32 6.82 -15.60
N GLU A 68 -2.88 7.68 -14.75
CA GLU A 68 -2.45 7.81 -13.35
C GLU A 68 -2.61 6.48 -12.59
N LEU A 69 -3.75 5.79 -12.76
CA LEU A 69 -3.98 4.48 -12.15
C LEU A 69 -2.97 3.43 -12.62
N ALA A 70 -2.67 3.38 -13.92
CA ALA A 70 -1.70 2.44 -14.49
C ALA A 70 -0.29 2.72 -13.96
N LEU A 71 0.13 3.99 -13.95
CA LEU A 71 1.44 4.40 -13.41
C LEU A 71 1.58 4.05 -11.93
N ARG A 72 0.52 4.26 -11.14
CA ARG A 72 0.49 3.89 -9.73
C ARG A 72 0.60 2.38 -9.53
N LEU A 73 -0.15 1.58 -10.31
CA LEU A 73 -0.11 0.12 -10.25
C LEU A 73 1.31 -0.40 -10.51
N VAL A 74 1.97 0.10 -11.56
CA VAL A 74 3.34 -0.30 -11.90
C VAL A 74 4.33 0.14 -10.82
N ALA A 75 4.20 1.36 -10.29
CA ALA A 75 5.04 1.85 -9.20
C ALA A 75 4.90 1.01 -7.93
N ASP A 76 3.68 0.59 -7.59
CA ASP A 76 3.41 -0.30 -6.45
C ASP A 76 4.03 -1.69 -6.67
N HIS A 77 3.94 -2.22 -7.89
CA HIS A 77 4.53 -3.52 -8.26
C HIS A 77 6.07 -3.49 -8.20
N VAL A 78 6.71 -2.50 -8.80
CA VAL A 78 8.17 -2.26 -8.70
C VAL A 78 8.61 -2.07 -7.24
N GLY A 79 7.76 -1.45 -6.41
CA GLY A 79 7.98 -1.31 -4.96
C GLY A 79 8.02 -2.64 -4.21
N VAL A 80 7.37 -3.71 -4.69
CA VAL A 80 7.44 -5.09 -4.14
C VAL A 80 8.78 -5.71 -4.51
N ASP A 81 9.17 -5.69 -5.79
CA ASP A 81 10.43 -6.28 -6.29
C ASP A 81 11.67 -5.65 -5.65
N THR A 82 11.67 -4.31 -5.48
CA THR A 82 12.77 -3.61 -4.81
C THR A 82 12.91 -3.95 -3.33
N ARG A 83 11.87 -4.46 -2.67
CA ARG A 83 11.94 -4.90 -1.26
C ARG A 83 12.69 -6.21 -1.09
N ASP A 84 12.52 -7.14 -2.00
CA ASP A 84 13.19 -8.44 -1.96
C ASP A 84 14.67 -8.31 -2.31
N LEU A 85 15.01 -7.47 -3.30
CA LEU A 85 16.40 -7.13 -3.63
C LEU A 85 17.14 -6.42 -2.48
N ARG A 86 16.43 -5.71 -1.59
CA ARG A 86 17.02 -5.01 -0.42
C ARG A 86 17.25 -5.89 0.79
N ARG A 87 16.51 -6.96 0.94
CA ARG A 87 16.83 -7.96 1.97
C ARG A 87 18.23 -8.55 1.75
N GLU A 88 18.72 -8.48 0.52
CA GLU A 88 20.05 -8.95 0.11
C GLU A 88 21.15 -7.88 0.21
N GLN A 89 20.80 -6.57 0.23
CA GLN A 89 21.77 -5.47 0.30
C GLN A 89 21.77 -4.77 1.65
N VAL A 90 22.66 -5.18 2.52
CA VAL A 90 22.95 -4.52 3.80
C VAL A 90 23.60 -3.16 3.52
N GLY A 91 22.88 -2.05 3.70
CA GLY A 91 23.48 -0.71 3.68
C GLY A 91 22.78 0.40 2.87
N ALA A 92 21.77 0.10 2.08
CA ALA A 92 21.03 1.12 1.34
C ALA A 92 20.03 1.87 2.25
N GLY A 93 20.13 3.20 2.32
CA GLY A 93 19.22 4.05 3.08
C GLY A 93 17.75 3.97 2.59
N PRO A 94 16.76 4.41 3.38
CA PRO A 94 15.34 4.28 3.05
C PRO A 94 14.95 5.14 1.84
N TRP A 95 14.39 4.50 0.80
CA TRP A 95 13.81 5.19 -0.35
C TRP A 95 12.30 5.24 -0.17
N LYS A 96 11.72 6.43 -0.19
CA LYS A 96 10.28 6.65 0.00
C LYS A 96 9.54 6.46 -1.32
N THR A 97 9.19 5.24 -1.67
CA THR A 97 8.41 4.95 -2.89
C THR A 97 6.90 4.80 -2.63
N GLY A 98 6.43 4.93 -1.39
CA GLY A 98 5.03 4.84 -1.03
C GLY A 98 4.82 5.07 0.47
N HIS A 99 3.57 5.17 0.90
CA HIS A 99 3.23 5.26 2.32
C HIS A 99 3.37 3.88 2.99
N CYS A 100 3.94 3.86 4.19
CA CYS A 100 3.98 2.69 5.07
C CYS A 100 3.78 3.17 6.50
N LEU A 101 2.74 2.67 7.15
CA LEU A 101 2.44 3.03 8.54
C LEU A 101 2.99 1.98 9.50
N LEU A 102 3.44 2.43 10.65
CA LEU A 102 3.80 1.57 11.78
C LEU A 102 2.98 1.99 12.99
N VAL A 103 2.30 1.04 13.63
CA VAL A 103 1.72 1.24 14.95
C VAL A 103 2.54 0.52 16.01
N ALA A 104 2.91 1.24 17.05
CA ALA A 104 3.57 0.67 18.23
C ALA A 104 2.52 -0.04 19.09
N VAL A 105 2.69 -1.34 19.32
CA VAL A 105 1.76 -2.16 20.10
C VAL A 105 2.39 -2.59 21.40
N GLY A 106 1.74 -2.22 22.51
CA GLY A 106 2.12 -2.62 23.86
C GLY A 106 1.02 -3.43 24.55
N PRO A 107 1.26 -3.83 25.81
CA PRO A 107 0.29 -4.56 26.64
C PRO A 107 -0.83 -3.68 27.19
N SER A 108 -0.99 -2.48 26.67
CA SER A 108 -2.05 -1.56 27.09
C SER A 108 -3.37 -1.83 26.38
N PRO A 109 -4.53 -1.76 27.06
CA PRO A 109 -5.82 -1.83 26.38
C PRO A 109 -6.04 -0.66 25.41
N PHE A 110 -5.33 0.43 25.55
CA PHE A 110 -5.37 1.56 24.61
C PHE A 110 -4.67 1.27 23.27
N SER A 111 -3.95 0.16 23.13
CA SER A 111 -3.36 -0.24 21.84
C SER A 111 -4.44 -0.63 20.82
N GLU A 112 -5.56 -1.23 21.23
CA GLU A 112 -6.62 -1.62 20.32
C GLU A 112 -7.26 -0.45 19.55
N PRO A 113 -7.66 0.66 20.18
CA PRO A 113 -8.12 1.86 19.45
C PRO A 113 -7.09 2.40 18.45
N LEU A 114 -5.80 2.39 18.80
CA LEU A 114 -4.74 2.83 17.90
C LEU A 114 -4.58 1.90 16.69
N ILE A 115 -4.65 0.59 16.89
CA ILE A 115 -4.62 -0.42 15.83
C ILE A 115 -5.76 -0.18 14.85
N ARG A 116 -6.99 -0.01 15.33
CA ARG A 116 -8.17 0.26 14.51
C ARG A 116 -8.08 1.59 13.77
N TRP A 117 -7.54 2.61 14.43
CA TRP A 117 -7.33 3.91 13.80
C TRP A 117 -6.28 3.84 12.69
N THR A 118 -5.14 3.15 12.94
CA THR A 118 -4.08 2.95 11.94
C THR A 118 -4.59 2.17 10.74
N ARG A 119 -5.43 1.15 10.96
CA ARG A 119 -6.10 0.42 9.88
C ARG A 119 -6.89 1.36 8.97
N ARG A 120 -7.77 2.22 9.54
CA ARG A 120 -8.55 3.18 8.75
C ARG A 120 -7.67 4.15 7.98
N MET A 121 -6.60 4.60 8.59
CA MET A 121 -5.63 5.49 7.95
C MET A 121 -4.88 4.79 6.81
N ALA A 122 -4.46 3.53 7.00
CA ALA A 122 -3.82 2.72 5.97
C ALA A 122 -4.76 2.47 4.77
N ASP A 123 -6.04 2.20 5.03
CA ASP A 123 -7.07 2.07 3.99
C ASP A 123 -7.25 3.37 3.20
N GLY A 124 -7.34 4.51 3.89
CA GLY A 124 -7.46 5.82 3.24
C GLY A 124 -6.25 6.18 2.38
N LEU A 125 -5.05 5.80 2.81
CA LEU A 125 -3.80 6.00 2.09
C LEU A 125 -3.49 4.89 1.08
N ARG A 126 -4.29 3.82 1.05
CA ARG A 126 -4.04 2.59 0.26
C ARG A 126 -2.62 2.10 0.43
N CYS A 127 -2.19 1.95 1.68
CA CYS A 127 -0.82 1.58 1.99
C CYS A 127 -0.76 0.40 2.97
N ARG A 128 0.37 -0.30 2.95
CA ARG A 128 0.66 -1.34 3.93
C ARG A 128 0.88 -0.72 5.32
N TRP A 129 0.67 -1.53 6.35
CA TRP A 129 0.91 -1.11 7.72
C TRP A 129 1.41 -2.25 8.59
N LEU A 130 2.23 -1.89 9.56
CA LEU A 130 2.93 -2.78 10.44
C LEU A 130 2.44 -2.57 11.87
N ALA A 131 2.28 -3.65 12.61
CA ALA A 131 2.08 -3.62 14.05
C ALA A 131 3.38 -4.12 14.73
N VAL A 132 4.11 -3.22 15.35
CA VAL A 132 5.43 -3.52 15.91
C VAL A 132 5.35 -3.55 17.43
N HIS A 133 5.80 -4.66 18.00
CA HIS A 133 6.07 -4.82 19.42
C HIS A 133 7.57 -4.87 19.68
N VAL A 134 8.04 -4.09 20.66
CA VAL A 134 9.42 -4.14 21.12
C VAL A 134 9.48 -4.91 22.42
N GLU A 135 10.08 -6.09 22.37
CA GLU A 135 10.34 -6.93 23.53
C GLU A 135 11.46 -6.30 24.38
N ASN A 136 11.13 -5.99 25.63
CA ASN A 136 12.08 -5.47 26.60
C ASN A 136 12.54 -6.64 27.50
N PRO A 137 13.81 -6.66 28.01
CA PRO A 137 14.29 -7.66 28.94
C PRO A 137 13.49 -7.78 30.25
N ARG A 138 12.65 -6.79 30.57
CA ARG A 138 11.76 -6.86 31.75
C ARG A 138 10.58 -7.79 31.46
N PRO A 139 10.39 -8.85 32.23
CA PRO A 139 9.27 -9.78 32.02
C PRO A 139 7.93 -9.05 32.24
N LEU A 140 7.01 -9.32 31.33
CA LEU A 140 5.62 -8.86 31.49
C LEU A 140 4.89 -9.76 32.48
N THR A 141 3.92 -9.20 33.22
CA THR A 141 2.98 -9.98 34.00
C THR A 141 2.10 -10.83 33.08
N GLU A 142 1.52 -11.92 33.59
CA GLU A 142 0.61 -12.78 32.80
C GLU A 142 -0.55 -11.99 32.17
N ALA A 143 -1.15 -11.06 32.95
CA ALA A 143 -2.23 -10.20 32.46
C ALA A 143 -1.74 -9.28 31.31
N ALA A 144 -0.53 -8.70 31.44
CA ALA A 144 0.06 -7.88 30.41
C ALA A 144 0.39 -8.68 29.14
N GLN A 145 0.89 -9.90 29.32
CA GLN A 145 1.19 -10.80 28.21
C GLN A 145 -0.08 -11.25 27.46
N ALA A 146 -1.14 -11.57 28.19
CA ALA A 146 -2.45 -11.90 27.61
C ALA A 146 -3.04 -10.71 26.82
N GLN A 147 -2.96 -9.48 27.39
CA GLN A 147 -3.43 -8.28 26.71
C GLN A 147 -2.60 -7.97 25.44
N LEU A 148 -1.28 -8.13 25.51
CA LEU A 148 -0.41 -7.98 24.34
C LEU A 148 -0.77 -8.97 23.24
N GLY A 149 -0.95 -10.26 23.60
CA GLY A 149 -1.37 -11.30 22.67
C GLY A 149 -2.68 -10.96 21.96
N LYS A 150 -3.67 -10.45 22.72
CA LYS A 150 -4.94 -9.99 22.17
C LYS A 150 -4.77 -8.82 21.20
N ASN A 151 -3.96 -7.82 21.56
CA ASN A 151 -3.71 -6.66 20.71
C ASN A 151 -3.03 -7.06 19.39
N LEU A 152 -2.02 -7.94 19.44
CA LEU A 152 -1.32 -8.42 18.25
C LEU A 152 -2.21 -9.32 17.37
N ALA A 153 -3.09 -10.14 17.98
CA ALA A 153 -4.09 -10.90 17.24
C ALA A 153 -5.05 -9.98 16.48
N THR A 154 -5.59 -8.94 17.15
CA THR A 154 -6.46 -7.93 16.53
C THR A 154 -5.74 -7.23 15.36
N ALA A 155 -4.47 -6.86 15.51
CA ALA A 155 -3.71 -6.23 14.45
C ALA A 155 -3.58 -7.16 13.21
N ARG A 156 -3.29 -8.45 13.45
CA ARG A 156 -3.18 -9.47 12.39
C ARG A 156 -4.52 -9.70 11.68
N GLU A 157 -5.61 -9.81 12.41
CA GLU A 157 -6.97 -9.96 11.86
C GLU A 157 -7.37 -8.76 10.99
N LEU A 158 -6.89 -7.57 11.33
CA LEU A 158 -7.13 -6.35 10.57
C LEU A 158 -6.14 -6.14 9.40
N GLY A 159 -5.28 -7.14 9.12
CA GLY A 159 -4.38 -7.13 7.98
C GLY A 159 -3.05 -6.41 8.20
N ALA A 160 -2.60 -6.23 9.45
CA ALA A 160 -1.25 -5.76 9.75
C ALA A 160 -0.21 -6.86 9.54
N GLU A 161 0.95 -6.50 9.02
CA GLU A 161 2.16 -7.30 9.19
C GLU A 161 2.64 -7.12 10.64
N VAL A 162 2.66 -8.22 11.41
CA VAL A 162 3.02 -8.17 12.84
C VAL A 162 4.49 -8.50 13.01
N ILE A 163 5.24 -7.59 13.65
CA ILE A 163 6.68 -7.69 13.87
C ILE A 163 6.98 -7.61 15.37
N ALA A 164 7.76 -8.56 15.86
CA ALA A 164 8.39 -8.48 17.16
C ALA A 164 9.90 -8.21 17.00
N THR A 165 10.43 -7.23 17.75
CA THR A 165 11.85 -6.92 17.77
C THR A 165 12.30 -6.73 19.20
N THR A 166 13.52 -7.11 19.53
CA THR A 166 14.06 -7.04 20.88
C THR A 166 14.97 -5.82 21.01
N ASP A 167 14.70 -4.97 21.99
CA ASP A 167 15.58 -3.84 22.35
C ASP A 167 15.34 -3.43 23.82
N ASP A 168 16.37 -2.98 24.51
CA ASP A 168 16.27 -2.42 25.88
C ASP A 168 15.62 -1.02 25.89
N ASN A 169 15.60 -0.35 24.73
CA ASN A 169 14.95 0.93 24.51
C ASN A 169 13.88 0.82 23.43
N VAL A 170 12.62 0.95 23.85
CA VAL A 170 11.45 0.83 22.97
C VAL A 170 11.52 1.78 21.78
N VAL A 171 11.94 3.04 21.99
CA VAL A 171 12.02 4.03 20.91
C VAL A 171 13.08 3.63 19.89
N ARG A 172 14.23 3.13 20.35
CA ARG A 172 15.31 2.66 19.48
C ARG A 172 14.87 1.44 18.66
N GLY A 173 14.19 0.47 19.28
CA GLY A 173 13.64 -0.68 18.60
C GLY A 173 12.61 -0.31 17.53
N LEU A 174 11.69 0.63 17.83
CA LEU A 174 10.71 1.12 16.87
C LEU A 174 11.37 1.85 15.69
N LEU A 175 12.37 2.71 15.96
CA LEU A 175 13.08 3.43 14.90
C LEU A 175 13.91 2.49 14.01
N ARG A 176 14.47 1.42 14.58
CA ARG A 176 15.16 0.38 13.82
C ARG A 176 14.19 -0.33 12.90
N ALA A 177 13.09 -0.86 13.42
CA ALA A 177 12.05 -1.50 12.63
C ALA A 177 11.49 -0.55 11.54
N ALA A 178 11.29 0.73 11.86
CA ALA A 178 10.83 1.72 10.90
C ALA A 178 11.80 1.91 9.72
N ARG A 179 13.11 1.89 9.97
CA ARG A 179 14.13 1.98 8.91
C ARG A 179 14.21 0.72 8.07
N GLU A 180 14.19 -0.45 8.71
CA GLU A 180 14.27 -1.76 8.05
C GLU A 180 13.08 -1.99 7.11
N HIS A 181 11.90 -1.48 7.48
CA HIS A 181 10.66 -1.66 6.72
C HIS A 181 10.22 -0.43 5.91
N ASN A 182 11.07 0.59 5.76
CA ASN A 182 10.78 1.82 5.03
C ASN A 182 9.49 2.52 5.49
N VAL A 183 9.25 2.56 6.79
CA VAL A 183 8.09 3.22 7.39
C VAL A 183 8.16 4.73 7.16
N THR A 184 7.05 5.31 6.75
CA THR A 184 6.93 6.76 6.51
C THR A 184 6.30 7.49 7.67
N GLN A 185 5.47 6.80 8.48
CA GLN A 185 4.78 7.39 9.62
C GLN A 185 4.68 6.37 10.76
N ILE A 186 4.93 6.82 11.97
CA ILE A 186 4.83 6.01 13.19
C ILE A 186 3.66 6.52 14.02
N VAL A 187 2.77 5.60 14.38
CA VAL A 187 1.63 5.83 15.28
C VAL A 187 1.94 5.22 16.64
N PHE A 188 1.87 6.03 17.68
CA PHE A 188 2.07 5.56 19.05
C PHE A 188 1.13 6.28 20.01
N GLY A 189 0.76 5.59 21.09
CA GLY A 189 -0.04 6.15 22.16
C GLY A 189 0.82 6.91 23.18
N LYS A 190 0.23 7.89 23.85
CA LYS A 190 0.86 8.51 25.02
C LYS A 190 0.96 7.44 26.12
N PRO A 191 2.14 7.26 26.76
CA PRO A 191 2.21 6.37 27.91
C PRO A 191 1.23 6.85 28.97
N GLY A 192 0.44 5.93 29.52
CA GLY A 192 -0.42 6.22 30.66
C GLY A 192 0.45 6.67 31.84
N SER A 193 0.13 7.76 32.43
CA SER A 193 0.71 8.22 33.70
C SER A 193 0.25 7.32 34.84
#